data_c1f796bd317b2241cc3c6ddd6dbb61f7
#
_entry.id   c1f796bd317b2241cc3c6ddd6dbb61f7
#
_cell.length_a   1.000
_cell.length_b   1.000
_cell.length_c   1.000
_cell.angle_alpha   90.00
_cell.angle_beta   90.00
_cell.angle_gamma   90.00
#
_symmetry.space_group_name_H-M   'P 1'
#
loop_
_entity.id
_entity.type
_entity.pdbx_description
1 polymer ?
#
loop_
_entity_poly.entity_id
_entity_poly.type
_entity_poly.pdbx_seq_one_letter_code
_entity_poly.pdbx_strand_id
1 'polypeptide(L)'
;MANAWDADLISGAASSSDFKGKPIGIGVIGTGGIAQSVHLPAYKKLQDEGKVRIVALCDIKPGKLAEANAKFGPAHTYENYEELLANPDIDAVDVCTPNYMHMPPVIAAFEAGKHVICEKPIAIDSKQGQLMVAAAQKAGKKFQVGLNMRFGAGPQAIKRLVDVGKFGEIYYARAQAIRRRGVPMWGVFTEKDKQGGGPLIDIGVHILDMSLWLMGHPKPVSVSGTAATKFGHRTGHINLFGQPWDPNNFTVEDFASGYVKFENGASLVLESSFVLNNDRERFETSLYGTEGGVFLDLQNDDNTRIYTEEAGTLFDSQPVFLPGVATHEQEIRSYVQSIIDDKAVAVPGEQALMVSTILDALYESSDTGREVRF
;
A
#
# COMPACT_ATOMS: atom_id res chain seq x y z
N MET A 1 26.23 2.32 8.83
CA MET A 1 24.98 1.89 8.13
C MET A 1 24.41 3.15 7.50
N ALA A 2 24.39 3.23 6.17
CA ALA A 2 23.78 4.38 5.49
C ALA A 2 22.27 4.38 5.80
N ASN A 3 21.75 5.54 6.26
CA ASN A 3 20.35 5.69 6.58
C ASN A 3 19.52 5.57 5.29
N ALA A 4 18.56 4.64 5.26
CA ALA A 4 17.64 4.41 4.13
C ALA A 4 16.74 5.63 3.81
N TRP A 5 16.94 6.75 4.48
CA TRP A 5 16.08 7.94 4.47
C TRP A 5 16.69 9.17 3.79
N ASP A 6 17.91 9.08 3.24
CA ASP A 6 18.52 10.20 2.54
C ASP A 6 17.85 10.45 1.19
N ALA A 7 17.15 11.58 1.08
CA ALA A 7 16.42 12.00 -0.13
C ALA A 7 17.33 12.18 -1.38
N ASP A 8 18.65 12.24 -1.19
CA ASP A 8 19.64 12.41 -2.28
C ASP A 8 19.94 11.10 -3.04
N LEU A 9 19.39 9.95 -2.63
CA LEU A 9 19.57 8.67 -3.33
C LEU A 9 18.63 8.47 -4.52
N ILE A 10 17.75 9.43 -4.84
CA ILE A 10 16.71 9.29 -5.90
C ILE A 10 17.22 9.76 -7.28
N SER A 11 18.46 10.25 -7.41
CA SER A 11 19.02 10.64 -8.72
C SER A 11 19.74 9.51 -9.43
N GLY A 12 18.99 8.48 -9.84
CA GLY A 12 19.48 7.52 -10.84
C GLY A 12 19.61 8.21 -12.21
N ALA A 13 20.78 8.10 -12.84
CA ALA A 13 21.03 8.64 -14.17
C ALA A 13 19.97 8.16 -15.16
N ALA A 14 19.36 9.08 -15.88
CA ALA A 14 18.36 8.80 -16.92
C ALA A 14 18.99 7.95 -18.02
N SER A 15 18.61 6.67 -18.10
CA SER A 15 18.77 5.86 -19.31
C SER A 15 17.58 6.17 -20.23
N SER A 16 17.81 6.30 -21.53
CA SER A 16 16.71 6.42 -22.50
C SER A 16 15.85 5.17 -22.43
N SER A 17 14.52 5.33 -22.23
CA SER A 17 13.62 4.19 -22.08
C SER A 17 13.65 3.31 -23.34
N ASP A 18 13.95 2.03 -23.15
CA ASP A 18 13.99 1.02 -24.22
C ASP A 18 12.59 0.68 -24.75
N PHE A 19 11.54 1.24 -24.14
CA PHE A 19 10.14 0.90 -24.38
C PHE A 19 9.38 1.87 -25.30
N LYS A 20 10.04 2.91 -25.85
CA LYS A 20 9.37 3.83 -26.77
C LYS A 20 8.79 3.07 -27.98
N GLY A 21 7.44 2.96 -27.97
CA GLY A 21 6.70 2.34 -29.09
C GLY A 21 6.59 0.81 -29.04
N LYS A 22 7.04 0.15 -27.96
CA LYS A 22 6.85 -1.29 -27.73
C LYS A 22 5.96 -1.52 -26.52
N PRO A 23 4.99 -2.45 -26.57
CA PRO A 23 4.21 -2.84 -25.40
C PRO A 23 5.12 -3.56 -24.38
N ILE A 24 4.97 -3.21 -23.10
CA ILE A 24 5.70 -3.84 -22.00
C ILE A 24 5.15 -5.25 -21.76
N GLY A 25 6.03 -6.25 -21.73
CA GLY A 25 5.67 -7.63 -21.39
C GLY A 25 5.45 -7.78 -19.88
N ILE A 26 4.24 -8.17 -19.47
CA ILE A 26 3.84 -8.34 -18.08
C ILE A 26 3.73 -9.82 -17.72
N GLY A 27 4.39 -10.21 -16.63
CA GLY A 27 4.15 -11.47 -15.92
C GLY A 27 3.42 -11.21 -14.61
N VAL A 28 2.40 -12.02 -14.28
CA VAL A 28 1.66 -11.90 -13.00
C VAL A 28 1.93 -13.13 -12.14
N ILE A 29 2.41 -12.92 -10.92
CA ILE A 29 2.73 -13.97 -9.95
C ILE A 29 1.70 -13.90 -8.82
N GLY A 30 0.88 -14.97 -8.70
CA GLY A 30 -0.31 -15.03 -7.86
C GLY A 30 -1.55 -14.62 -8.64
N THR A 31 -2.42 -15.60 -8.96
CA THR A 31 -3.68 -15.37 -9.70
C THR A 31 -4.91 -15.47 -8.79
N GLY A 32 -4.75 -15.01 -7.54
CA GLY A 32 -5.81 -14.96 -6.54
C GLY A 32 -6.89 -13.90 -6.82
N GLY A 33 -7.68 -13.61 -5.78
CA GLY A 33 -8.81 -12.67 -5.89
C GLY A 33 -8.41 -11.30 -6.40
N ILE A 34 -7.38 -10.67 -5.79
CA ILE A 34 -6.95 -9.32 -6.18
C ILE A 34 -6.45 -9.27 -7.62
N ALA A 35 -5.65 -10.24 -8.03
CA ALA A 35 -5.17 -10.32 -9.41
C ALA A 35 -6.31 -10.41 -10.41
N GLN A 36 -7.29 -11.32 -10.19
CA GLN A 36 -8.38 -11.56 -11.14
C GLN A 36 -9.46 -10.48 -11.14
N SER A 37 -9.72 -9.84 -9.99
CA SER A 37 -10.79 -8.83 -9.89
C SER A 37 -10.31 -7.42 -10.21
N VAL A 38 -9.01 -7.15 -10.14
CA VAL A 38 -8.48 -5.79 -10.21
C VAL A 38 -7.30 -5.64 -11.16
N HIS A 39 -6.18 -6.36 -10.93
CA HIS A 39 -4.94 -6.15 -11.67
C HIS A 39 -5.04 -6.62 -13.13
N LEU A 40 -5.45 -7.85 -13.35
CA LEU A 40 -5.59 -8.40 -14.71
C LEU A 40 -6.61 -7.65 -15.56
N PRO A 41 -7.79 -7.21 -15.04
CA PRO A 41 -8.68 -6.30 -15.76
C PRO A 41 -8.03 -4.97 -16.16
N ALA A 42 -7.19 -4.37 -15.28
CA ALA A 42 -6.46 -3.15 -15.60
C ALA A 42 -5.40 -3.38 -16.68
N TYR A 43 -4.62 -4.45 -16.59
CA TYR A 43 -3.68 -4.84 -17.64
C TYR A 43 -4.38 -5.15 -18.96
N LYS A 44 -5.55 -5.79 -18.92
CA LYS A 44 -6.34 -6.06 -20.15
C LYS A 44 -6.71 -4.78 -20.87
N LYS A 45 -7.16 -3.73 -20.15
CA LYS A 45 -7.43 -2.41 -20.73
C LYS A 45 -6.18 -1.79 -21.33
N LEU A 46 -5.04 -1.85 -20.61
CA LEU A 46 -3.75 -1.35 -21.11
C LEU A 46 -3.24 -2.13 -22.33
N GLN A 47 -3.54 -3.42 -22.41
CA GLN A 47 -3.24 -4.26 -23.58
C GLN A 47 -4.09 -3.84 -24.78
N ASP A 48 -5.38 -3.58 -24.59
CA ASP A 48 -6.28 -3.09 -25.64
C ASP A 48 -5.86 -1.68 -26.13
N GLU A 49 -5.18 -0.91 -25.28
CA GLU A 49 -4.54 0.38 -25.63
C GLU A 49 -3.15 0.20 -26.29
N GLY A 50 -2.63 -1.01 -26.41
CA GLY A 50 -1.31 -1.30 -26.97
C GLY A 50 -0.10 -0.94 -26.10
N LYS A 51 -0.31 -0.66 -24.79
CA LYS A 51 0.74 -0.26 -23.86
C LYS A 51 1.46 -1.43 -23.22
N VAL A 52 0.77 -2.54 -22.99
CA VAL A 52 1.31 -3.75 -22.40
C VAL A 52 0.88 -4.99 -23.17
N ARG A 53 1.51 -6.11 -22.87
CA ARG A 53 1.11 -7.45 -23.28
C ARG A 53 1.16 -8.35 -22.05
N ILE A 54 0.05 -8.96 -21.69
CA ILE A 54 0.03 -10.00 -20.65
C ILE A 54 0.70 -11.25 -21.25
N VAL A 55 1.94 -11.52 -20.82
CA VAL A 55 2.78 -12.59 -21.40
C VAL A 55 2.55 -13.90 -20.66
N ALA A 56 2.49 -13.84 -19.33
CA ALA A 56 2.43 -15.04 -18.51
C ALA A 56 1.70 -14.84 -17.20
N LEU A 57 1.11 -15.92 -16.70
CA LEU A 57 0.54 -16.04 -15.36
C LEU A 57 1.25 -17.16 -14.59
N CYS A 58 1.42 -16.97 -13.28
CA CYS A 58 1.97 -17.99 -12.39
C CYS A 58 1.13 -18.13 -11.12
N ASP A 59 0.77 -19.35 -10.77
CA ASP A 59 0.16 -19.68 -9.47
C ASP A 59 0.43 -21.13 -9.11
N ILE A 60 0.74 -21.41 -7.84
CA ILE A 60 0.94 -22.77 -7.32
C ILE A 60 -0.35 -23.58 -7.25
N LYS A 61 -1.52 -22.95 -7.42
CA LYS A 61 -2.84 -23.58 -7.44
C LYS A 61 -3.34 -23.74 -8.89
N PRO A 62 -3.25 -24.93 -9.51
CA PRO A 62 -3.61 -25.11 -10.91
C PRO A 62 -5.03 -24.64 -11.26
N GLY A 63 -6.00 -24.80 -10.33
CA GLY A 63 -7.37 -24.34 -10.55
C GLY A 63 -7.49 -22.81 -10.66
N LYS A 64 -6.75 -22.04 -9.85
CA LYS A 64 -6.72 -20.59 -9.92
C LYS A 64 -6.02 -20.10 -11.19
N LEU A 65 -4.94 -20.77 -11.54
CA LEU A 65 -4.18 -20.48 -12.76
C LEU A 65 -5.05 -20.74 -14.01
N ALA A 66 -5.75 -21.86 -14.07
CA ALA A 66 -6.66 -22.19 -15.17
C ALA A 66 -7.82 -21.20 -15.29
N GLU A 67 -8.43 -20.80 -14.16
CA GLU A 67 -9.50 -19.80 -14.13
C GLU A 67 -9.03 -18.44 -14.67
N ALA A 68 -7.86 -17.96 -14.23
CA ALA A 68 -7.28 -16.70 -14.71
C ALA A 68 -6.90 -16.78 -16.19
N ASN A 69 -6.29 -17.88 -16.61
CA ASN A 69 -5.92 -18.10 -18.02
C ASN A 69 -7.14 -18.11 -18.95
N ALA A 70 -8.23 -18.74 -18.54
CA ALA A 70 -9.47 -18.73 -19.33
C ALA A 70 -10.06 -17.32 -19.51
N LYS A 71 -9.90 -16.43 -18.53
CA LYS A 71 -10.44 -15.07 -18.57
C LYS A 71 -9.54 -14.07 -19.31
N PHE A 72 -8.22 -14.19 -19.15
CA PHE A 72 -7.27 -13.18 -19.60
C PHE A 72 -6.33 -13.65 -20.70
N GLY A 73 -6.26 -14.94 -20.94
CA GLY A 73 -5.68 -15.58 -22.12
C GLY A 73 -4.23 -15.24 -22.45
N PRO A 74 -3.27 -15.23 -21.50
CA PRO A 74 -1.86 -15.10 -21.85
C PRO A 74 -1.36 -16.35 -22.60
N ALA A 75 -0.25 -16.18 -23.31
CA ALA A 75 0.35 -17.27 -24.08
C ALA A 75 0.98 -18.36 -23.19
N HIS A 76 1.37 -18.02 -21.96
CA HIS A 76 2.14 -18.90 -21.07
C HIS A 76 1.54 -18.96 -19.66
N THR A 77 1.58 -20.15 -19.05
CA THR A 77 1.23 -20.38 -17.66
C THR A 77 2.30 -21.19 -16.96
N TYR A 78 2.61 -20.85 -15.71
CA TYR A 78 3.67 -21.47 -14.91
C TYR A 78 3.15 -21.80 -13.52
N GLU A 79 3.60 -22.90 -12.93
CA GLU A 79 3.38 -23.20 -11.50
C GLU A 79 4.54 -22.70 -10.62
N ASN A 80 5.71 -22.46 -11.24
CA ASN A 80 6.92 -21.93 -10.60
C ASN A 80 7.24 -20.53 -11.15
N TYR A 81 7.35 -19.54 -10.26
CA TYR A 81 7.67 -18.16 -10.65
C TYR A 81 9.08 -18.00 -11.25
N GLU A 82 10.04 -18.85 -10.88
CA GLU A 82 11.40 -18.81 -11.45
C GLU A 82 11.38 -19.13 -12.96
N GLU A 83 10.51 -20.06 -13.38
CA GLU A 83 10.29 -20.37 -14.80
C GLU A 83 9.64 -19.18 -15.53
N LEU A 84 8.67 -18.51 -14.90
CA LEU A 84 8.08 -17.29 -15.44
C LEU A 84 9.15 -16.21 -15.62
N LEU A 85 10.00 -16.00 -14.60
CA LEU A 85 11.06 -14.98 -14.63
C LEU A 85 12.14 -15.24 -15.69
N ALA A 86 12.37 -16.49 -16.06
CA ALA A 86 13.29 -16.88 -17.12
C ALA A 86 12.77 -16.53 -18.53
N ASN A 87 11.48 -16.20 -18.68
CA ASN A 87 10.89 -15.83 -19.96
C ASN A 87 11.43 -14.45 -20.41
N PRO A 88 12.14 -14.37 -21.58
CA PRO A 88 12.73 -13.12 -22.05
C PRO A 88 11.71 -12.08 -22.53
N ASP A 89 10.48 -12.51 -22.82
CA ASP A 89 9.39 -11.63 -23.26
C ASP A 89 8.74 -10.85 -22.13
N ILE A 90 9.14 -11.09 -20.88
CA ILE A 90 8.65 -10.37 -19.69
C ILE A 90 9.63 -9.25 -19.34
N ASP A 91 9.14 -8.04 -19.26
CA ASP A 91 9.89 -6.84 -18.89
C ASP A 91 9.61 -6.44 -17.44
N ALA A 92 8.39 -6.68 -16.97
CA ALA A 92 7.93 -6.33 -15.65
C ALA A 92 7.03 -7.41 -15.04
N VAL A 93 7.06 -7.54 -13.73
CA VAL A 93 6.22 -8.48 -13.00
C VAL A 93 5.33 -7.76 -11.99
N ASP A 94 4.15 -8.35 -11.81
CA ASP A 94 3.17 -7.96 -10.81
C ASP A 94 3.02 -9.10 -9.79
N VAL A 95 3.35 -8.83 -8.52
CA VAL A 95 3.34 -9.82 -7.45
C VAL A 95 2.08 -9.64 -6.60
N CYS A 96 1.12 -10.56 -6.76
CA CYS A 96 -0.18 -10.60 -6.08
C CYS A 96 -0.30 -11.82 -5.15
N THR A 97 0.79 -12.28 -4.60
CA THR A 97 0.85 -13.41 -3.66
C THR A 97 0.39 -13.00 -2.26
N PRO A 98 0.16 -13.92 -1.31
CA PRO A 98 -0.01 -13.58 0.09
C PRO A 98 1.25 -12.91 0.67
N ASN A 99 1.10 -12.06 1.70
CA ASN A 99 2.15 -11.20 2.24
C ASN A 99 3.49 -11.90 2.51
N TYR A 100 3.46 -13.11 3.13
CA TYR A 100 4.67 -13.88 3.43
C TYR A 100 5.44 -14.37 2.19
N MET A 101 4.80 -14.30 1.04
CA MET A 101 5.35 -14.70 -0.27
C MET A 101 5.64 -13.49 -1.19
N HIS A 102 5.70 -12.26 -0.64
CA HIS A 102 6.09 -11.09 -1.45
C HIS A 102 7.59 -11.08 -1.73
N MET A 103 8.41 -11.25 -0.68
CA MET A 103 9.86 -11.07 -0.79
C MET A 103 10.56 -12.03 -1.77
N PRO A 104 10.35 -13.37 -1.75
CA PRO A 104 11.11 -14.26 -2.62
C PRO A 104 10.94 -13.95 -4.13
N PRO A 105 9.72 -13.87 -4.70
CA PRO A 105 9.56 -13.58 -6.12
C PRO A 105 9.97 -12.16 -6.50
N VAL A 106 9.85 -11.16 -5.59
CA VAL A 106 10.30 -9.79 -5.86
C VAL A 106 11.82 -9.72 -5.99
N ILE A 107 12.56 -10.36 -5.09
CA ILE A 107 14.04 -10.41 -5.18
C ILE A 107 14.47 -11.15 -6.44
N ALA A 108 13.90 -12.31 -6.71
CA ALA A 108 14.22 -13.09 -7.91
C ALA A 108 13.90 -12.31 -9.19
N ALA A 109 12.83 -11.52 -9.22
CA ALA A 109 12.48 -10.67 -10.37
C ALA A 109 13.55 -9.59 -10.61
N PHE A 110 14.06 -8.95 -9.55
CA PHE A 110 15.15 -7.98 -9.69
C PHE A 110 16.45 -8.65 -10.15
N GLU A 111 16.78 -9.84 -9.65
CA GLU A 111 17.93 -10.62 -10.10
C GLU A 111 17.81 -11.02 -11.57
N ALA A 112 16.58 -11.28 -12.05
CA ALA A 112 16.27 -11.51 -13.46
C ALA A 112 16.17 -10.22 -14.30
N GLY A 113 16.46 -9.05 -13.73
CA GLY A 113 16.46 -7.75 -14.41
C GLY A 113 15.09 -7.21 -14.78
N LYS A 114 14.02 -7.62 -14.07
CA LYS A 114 12.64 -7.18 -14.33
C LYS A 114 12.27 -5.99 -13.44
N HIS A 115 11.38 -5.10 -13.92
CA HIS A 115 10.68 -4.13 -13.08
C HIS A 115 9.62 -4.83 -12.25
N VAL A 116 9.27 -4.28 -11.06
CA VAL A 116 8.34 -4.94 -10.14
C VAL A 116 7.28 -3.97 -9.60
N ILE A 117 6.02 -4.38 -9.64
CA ILE A 117 4.97 -3.90 -8.74
C ILE A 117 4.59 -5.07 -7.82
N CYS A 118 4.43 -4.79 -6.53
CA CYS A 118 4.07 -5.79 -5.53
C CYS A 118 2.90 -5.28 -4.70
N GLU A 119 1.92 -6.14 -4.44
CA GLU A 119 0.83 -5.82 -3.54
C GLU A 119 1.31 -5.40 -2.14
N LYS A 120 0.45 -4.62 -1.45
CA LYS A 120 0.70 -4.20 -0.07
C LYS A 120 0.40 -5.35 0.93
N PRO A 121 1.02 -5.32 2.12
CA PRO A 121 2.16 -4.50 2.51
C PRO A 121 3.41 -4.88 1.71
N ILE A 122 4.48 -4.11 1.78
CA ILE A 122 5.71 -4.45 1.05
C ILE A 122 6.18 -5.88 1.37
N ALA A 123 6.11 -6.28 2.64
CA ALA A 123 6.41 -7.62 3.14
C ALA A 123 5.71 -7.82 4.51
N ILE A 124 5.91 -8.96 5.16
CA ILE A 124 5.36 -9.23 6.51
C ILE A 124 6.04 -8.40 7.61
N ASP A 125 7.26 -7.90 7.35
CA ASP A 125 8.03 -7.02 8.24
C ASP A 125 8.98 -6.10 7.45
N SER A 126 9.53 -5.09 8.14
CA SER A 126 10.45 -4.12 7.54
C SER A 126 11.80 -4.72 7.16
N LYS A 127 12.26 -5.80 7.81
CA LYS A 127 13.54 -6.46 7.48
C LYS A 127 13.47 -7.09 6.09
N GLN A 128 12.37 -7.78 5.79
CA GLN A 128 12.12 -8.30 4.44
C GLN A 128 11.97 -7.16 3.43
N GLY A 129 11.24 -6.10 3.79
CA GLY A 129 11.10 -4.90 2.95
C GLY A 129 12.45 -4.25 2.61
N GLN A 130 13.37 -4.17 3.58
CA GLN A 130 14.75 -3.67 3.35
C GLN A 130 15.51 -4.49 2.31
N LEU A 131 15.40 -5.82 2.36
CA LEU A 131 16.03 -6.70 1.37
C LEU A 131 15.46 -6.48 -0.03
N MET A 132 14.14 -6.28 -0.13
CA MET A 132 13.47 -6.02 -1.42
C MET A 132 13.91 -4.67 -2.01
N VAL A 133 13.95 -3.60 -1.21
CA VAL A 133 14.41 -2.28 -1.63
C VAL A 133 15.89 -2.33 -2.06
N ALA A 134 16.75 -2.99 -1.28
CA ALA A 134 18.16 -3.16 -1.64
C ALA A 134 18.35 -3.93 -2.96
N ALA A 135 17.54 -4.96 -3.21
CA ALA A 135 17.56 -5.71 -4.48
C ALA A 135 17.14 -4.83 -5.67
N ALA A 136 16.09 -4.01 -5.50
CA ALA A 136 15.65 -3.06 -6.53
C ALA A 136 16.74 -2.04 -6.88
N GLN A 137 17.37 -1.45 -5.85
CA GLN A 137 18.47 -0.48 -6.01
C GLN A 137 19.68 -1.12 -6.72
N LYS A 138 20.08 -2.32 -6.30
CA LYS A 138 21.17 -3.08 -6.94
C LYS A 138 20.88 -3.39 -8.40
N ALA A 139 19.64 -3.73 -8.74
CA ALA A 139 19.23 -4.05 -10.11
C ALA A 139 19.02 -2.79 -10.99
N GLY A 140 18.89 -1.59 -10.39
CA GLY A 140 18.53 -0.36 -11.10
C GLY A 140 17.14 -0.45 -11.75
N LYS A 141 16.22 -1.20 -11.14
CA LYS A 141 14.87 -1.43 -11.66
C LYS A 141 13.82 -0.70 -10.83
N LYS A 142 12.70 -0.38 -11.45
CA LYS A 142 11.57 0.28 -10.79
C LYS A 142 10.90 -0.70 -9.83
N PHE A 143 10.64 -0.22 -8.62
CA PHE A 143 9.91 -0.94 -7.58
C PHE A 143 8.75 -0.09 -7.08
N GLN A 144 7.51 -0.52 -7.36
CA GLN A 144 6.30 0.08 -6.84
C GLN A 144 5.59 -0.88 -5.88
N VAL A 145 4.98 -0.34 -4.83
CA VAL A 145 4.14 -1.11 -3.89
C VAL A 145 2.68 -0.70 -4.04
N GLY A 146 1.76 -1.65 -3.95
CA GLY A 146 0.33 -1.53 -4.20
C GLY A 146 -0.44 -0.71 -3.16
N LEU A 147 -0.06 0.55 -2.92
CA LEU A 147 -0.76 1.48 -2.03
C LEU A 147 -1.71 2.36 -2.84
N ASN A 148 -2.68 1.72 -3.43
CA ASN A 148 -3.62 2.23 -4.42
C ASN A 148 -4.44 3.45 -4.00
N MET A 149 -4.64 3.68 -2.70
CA MET A 149 -5.52 4.76 -2.21
C MET A 149 -5.01 6.15 -2.53
N ARG A 150 -3.69 6.33 -2.74
CA ARG A 150 -3.11 7.58 -3.22
C ARG A 150 -3.69 8.05 -4.57
N PHE A 151 -4.26 7.14 -5.36
CA PHE A 151 -4.78 7.42 -6.70
C PHE A 151 -6.27 7.80 -6.73
N GLY A 152 -6.91 7.92 -5.57
CA GLY A 152 -8.26 8.43 -5.45
C GLY A 152 -8.39 9.91 -5.85
N ALA A 153 -9.56 10.33 -6.31
CA ALA A 153 -9.80 11.72 -6.73
C ALA A 153 -9.60 12.71 -5.58
N GLY A 154 -10.17 12.41 -4.41
CA GLY A 154 -10.00 13.19 -3.19
C GLY A 154 -8.54 13.30 -2.75
N PRO A 155 -7.84 12.17 -2.49
CA PRO A 155 -6.42 12.17 -2.16
C PRO A 155 -5.54 12.98 -3.12
N GLN A 156 -5.72 12.79 -4.43
CA GLN A 156 -4.97 13.54 -5.45
C GLN A 156 -5.25 15.04 -5.43
N ALA A 157 -6.49 15.45 -5.19
CA ALA A 157 -6.84 16.85 -5.07
C ALA A 157 -6.22 17.48 -3.81
N ILE A 158 -6.31 16.79 -2.67
CA ILE A 158 -5.70 17.27 -1.42
C ILE A 158 -4.17 17.34 -1.54
N LYS A 159 -3.55 16.34 -2.19
CA LYS A 159 -2.08 16.37 -2.41
C LYS A 159 -1.64 17.59 -3.20
N ARG A 160 -2.37 17.96 -4.28
CA ARG A 160 -2.07 19.19 -5.01
C ARG A 160 -2.17 20.45 -4.15
N LEU A 161 -3.12 20.50 -3.21
CA LEU A 161 -3.23 21.64 -2.28
C LEU A 161 -2.07 21.65 -1.26
N VAL A 162 -1.66 20.48 -0.77
CA VAL A 162 -0.45 20.35 0.06
C VAL A 162 0.78 20.84 -0.70
N ASP A 163 0.96 20.37 -1.95
CA ASP A 163 2.16 20.68 -2.76
C ASP A 163 2.29 22.17 -3.11
N VAL A 164 1.17 22.91 -3.17
CA VAL A 164 1.21 24.39 -3.34
C VAL A 164 1.25 25.13 -2.00
N GLY A 165 1.41 24.42 -0.87
CA GLY A 165 1.55 25.02 0.46
C GLY A 165 0.26 25.56 1.08
N LYS A 166 -0.93 25.18 0.58
CA LYS A 166 -2.23 25.73 1.05
C LYS A 166 -2.45 25.55 2.55
N PHE A 167 -1.86 24.54 3.17
CA PHE A 167 -2.02 24.24 4.60
C PHE A 167 -0.85 24.71 5.47
N GLY A 168 0.19 25.31 4.88
CA GLY A 168 1.41 25.68 5.59
C GLY A 168 2.19 24.46 6.08
N GLU A 169 2.83 24.57 7.23
CA GLU A 169 3.53 23.46 7.89
C GLU A 169 2.52 22.50 8.53
N ILE A 170 2.48 21.26 8.07
CA ILE A 170 1.64 20.21 8.67
C ILE A 170 2.37 19.65 9.88
N TYR A 171 1.92 20.01 11.08
CA TYR A 171 2.55 19.65 12.35
C TYR A 171 1.88 18.48 13.07
N TYR A 172 0.64 18.12 12.69
CA TYR A 172 -0.09 17.01 13.30
C TYR A 172 -0.97 16.30 12.27
N ALA A 173 -1.08 14.97 12.41
CA ALA A 173 -2.01 14.16 11.67
C ALA A 173 -2.73 13.14 12.57
N ARG A 174 -3.93 12.76 12.16
CA ARG A 174 -4.68 11.67 12.77
C ARG A 174 -5.15 10.70 11.67
N ALA A 175 -4.73 9.45 11.76
CA ALA A 175 -5.00 8.38 10.81
C ALA A 175 -5.88 7.31 11.45
N GLN A 176 -7.05 7.02 10.87
CA GLN A 176 -8.01 6.07 11.42
C GLN A 176 -8.47 5.08 10.35
N ALA A 177 -8.21 3.77 10.59
CA ALA A 177 -8.71 2.66 9.79
C ALA A 177 -9.48 1.71 10.72
N ILE A 178 -10.73 2.04 11.02
CA ILE A 178 -11.52 1.41 12.07
C ILE A 178 -12.74 0.70 11.46
N ARG A 179 -12.79 -0.61 11.61
CA ARG A 179 -13.97 -1.43 11.35
C ARG A 179 -14.70 -1.73 12.66
N ARG A 180 -16.03 -1.66 12.59
CA ARG A 180 -16.87 -2.01 13.74
C ARG A 180 -16.90 -3.54 13.95
N ARG A 181 -17.08 -4.29 12.88
CA ARG A 181 -17.16 -5.76 12.85
C ARG A 181 -16.77 -6.27 11.47
N GLY A 182 -15.49 -6.22 11.12
CA GLY A 182 -15.06 -6.52 9.79
C GLY A 182 -13.75 -7.32 9.75
N VAL A 183 -13.78 -8.58 10.22
CA VAL A 183 -12.66 -9.51 10.13
C VAL A 183 -12.69 -10.19 8.75
N PRO A 184 -11.65 -10.06 7.91
CA PRO A 184 -11.59 -10.82 6.66
C PRO A 184 -11.49 -12.33 6.93
N MET A 185 -12.38 -13.11 6.29
CA MET A 185 -12.49 -14.56 6.48
C MET A 185 -11.92 -15.36 5.31
N TRP A 186 -11.33 -14.70 4.36
CA TRP A 186 -10.63 -15.31 3.22
C TRP A 186 -9.13 -15.19 3.37
N GLY A 187 -8.37 -16.05 2.66
CA GLY A 187 -6.92 -16.00 2.68
C GLY A 187 -6.33 -16.36 4.05
N VAL A 188 -5.38 -15.54 4.53
CA VAL A 188 -4.59 -15.78 5.75
C VAL A 188 -4.64 -14.60 6.73
N PHE A 189 -5.66 -13.75 6.65
CA PHE A 189 -5.75 -12.47 7.38
C PHE A 189 -5.74 -12.59 8.90
N THR A 190 -6.07 -13.76 9.45
CA THR A 190 -6.05 -14.04 10.90
C THR A 190 -4.78 -14.78 11.36
N GLU A 191 -3.85 -15.07 10.44
CA GLU A 191 -2.63 -15.84 10.70
C GLU A 191 -1.40 -14.91 10.71
N LYS A 192 -0.86 -14.59 11.91
CA LYS A 192 0.23 -13.62 12.08
C LYS A 192 1.48 -13.98 11.28
N ASP A 193 1.88 -15.25 11.27
CA ASP A 193 3.09 -15.70 10.58
C ASP A 193 3.04 -15.53 9.06
N LYS A 194 1.82 -15.46 8.49
CA LYS A 194 1.61 -15.31 7.06
C LYS A 194 1.25 -13.89 6.67
N GLN A 195 0.54 -13.19 7.54
CA GLN A 195 0.03 -11.85 7.27
C GLN A 195 0.96 -10.74 7.78
N GLY A 196 1.76 -11.02 8.84
CA GLY A 196 2.59 -10.04 9.54
C GLY A 196 1.88 -9.41 10.74
N GLY A 197 0.55 -9.34 10.71
CA GLY A 197 -0.31 -8.79 11.76
C GLY A 197 -1.76 -8.72 11.32
N GLY A 198 -2.61 -8.12 12.13
CA GLY A 198 -4.04 -7.97 11.88
C GLY A 198 -4.41 -6.64 11.19
N PRO A 199 -5.37 -5.87 11.76
CA PRO A 199 -5.84 -4.63 11.16
C PRO A 199 -4.73 -3.60 10.94
N LEU A 200 -3.69 -3.58 11.76
CA LEU A 200 -2.59 -2.66 11.60
C LEU A 200 -1.87 -2.88 10.27
N ILE A 201 -1.64 -4.14 9.91
CA ILE A 201 -0.97 -4.53 8.65
C ILE A 201 -1.94 -4.51 7.47
N ASP A 202 -3.21 -4.92 7.65
CA ASP A 202 -4.17 -5.02 6.54
C ASP A 202 -4.69 -3.64 6.09
N ILE A 203 -5.19 -2.83 7.02
CA ILE A 203 -5.84 -1.55 6.73
C ILE A 203 -5.11 -0.35 7.31
N GLY A 204 -4.41 -0.53 8.44
CA GLY A 204 -3.56 0.50 9.03
C GLY A 204 -2.46 0.96 8.09
N VAL A 205 -1.89 0.03 7.31
CA VAL A 205 -0.89 0.31 6.28
C VAL A 205 -1.35 1.38 5.28
N HIS A 206 -2.59 1.31 4.82
CA HIS A 206 -3.13 2.25 3.84
C HIS A 206 -3.32 3.65 4.41
N ILE A 207 -3.88 3.76 5.64
CA ILE A 207 -4.18 5.07 6.21
C ILE A 207 -2.92 5.75 6.76
N LEU A 208 -1.95 4.96 7.24
CA LEU A 208 -0.64 5.48 7.61
C LEU A 208 0.10 5.99 6.37
N ASP A 209 0.13 5.20 5.30
CA ASP A 209 0.70 5.60 4.03
C ASP A 209 0.10 6.91 3.50
N MET A 210 -1.23 7.00 3.47
CA MET A 210 -1.94 8.21 3.05
C MET A 210 -1.52 9.43 3.85
N SER A 211 -1.47 9.29 5.17
CA SER A 211 -1.08 10.39 6.07
C SER A 211 0.37 10.82 5.85
N LEU A 212 1.30 9.86 5.77
CA LEU A 212 2.72 10.13 5.51
C LEU A 212 2.93 10.80 4.14
N TRP A 213 2.24 10.30 3.10
CA TRP A 213 2.32 10.88 1.76
C TRP A 213 1.85 12.34 1.72
N LEU A 214 0.73 12.65 2.38
CA LEU A 214 0.22 14.01 2.48
C LEU A 214 1.08 14.90 3.37
N MET A 215 1.76 14.34 4.38
CA MET A 215 2.74 15.06 5.23
C MET A 215 4.11 15.24 4.56
N GLY A 216 4.34 14.69 3.35
CA GLY A 216 5.62 14.76 2.65
C GLY A 216 6.67 13.77 3.16
N HIS A 217 6.26 12.66 3.78
CA HIS A 217 7.11 11.59 4.32
C HIS A 217 8.17 12.11 5.33
N PRO A 218 7.77 12.80 6.41
CA PRO A 218 8.73 13.23 7.41
C PRO A 218 9.40 12.02 8.06
N LYS A 219 10.70 12.15 8.38
CA LYS A 219 11.49 11.05 8.96
C LYS A 219 11.01 10.74 10.38
N PRO A 220 10.61 9.48 10.68
CA PRO A 220 10.18 9.09 12.02
C PRO A 220 11.37 9.10 13.00
N VAL A 221 11.11 9.52 14.25
CA VAL A 221 12.09 9.57 15.34
C VAL A 221 11.75 8.59 16.44
N SER A 222 10.47 8.47 16.79
CA SER A 222 10.02 7.50 17.79
C SER A 222 8.57 7.10 17.61
N VAL A 223 8.25 5.92 18.11
CA VAL A 223 6.90 5.34 18.14
C VAL A 223 6.59 4.81 19.54
N SER A 224 5.39 5.14 20.02
CA SER A 224 4.77 4.51 21.19
C SER A 224 3.41 3.96 20.81
N GLY A 225 3.10 2.73 21.17
CA GLY A 225 1.84 2.14 20.75
C GLY A 225 1.40 0.92 21.56
N THR A 226 0.22 0.43 21.22
CA THR A 226 -0.37 -0.78 21.76
C THR A 226 -1.09 -1.55 20.67
N ALA A 227 -0.96 -2.88 20.71
CA ALA A 227 -1.73 -3.81 19.90
C ALA A 227 -2.38 -4.85 20.83
N ALA A 228 -3.62 -5.22 20.59
CA ALA A 228 -4.35 -6.10 21.50
C ALA A 228 -5.35 -6.97 20.74
N THR A 229 -5.51 -8.21 21.22
CA THR A 229 -6.58 -9.13 20.80
C THR A 229 -7.64 -9.18 21.90
N LYS A 230 -8.78 -8.54 21.68
CA LYS A 230 -9.90 -8.46 22.65
C LYS A 230 -11.10 -9.28 22.23
N PHE A 231 -11.29 -9.47 20.95
CA PHE A 231 -12.43 -10.15 20.34
C PHE A 231 -12.01 -11.42 19.56
N GLY A 232 -10.82 -11.46 19.01
CA GLY A 232 -10.37 -12.55 18.11
C GLY A 232 -10.60 -13.96 18.66
N HIS A 233 -10.41 -14.17 19.97
CA HIS A 233 -10.61 -15.47 20.64
C HIS A 233 -12.03 -15.71 21.16
N ARG A 234 -12.99 -14.83 20.87
CA ARG A 234 -14.36 -14.95 21.33
C ARG A 234 -15.27 -15.55 20.26
N THR A 235 -16.28 -16.30 20.70
CA THR A 235 -17.32 -16.86 19.83
C THR A 235 -18.60 -16.02 19.89
N GLY A 236 -19.48 -16.22 18.93
CA GLY A 236 -20.85 -15.61 18.95
C GLY A 236 -20.89 -14.13 18.56
N HIS A 237 -19.80 -13.58 18.01
CA HIS A 237 -19.80 -12.21 17.49
C HIS A 237 -20.27 -12.13 16.04
N ILE A 238 -20.94 -11.02 15.73
CA ILE A 238 -21.31 -10.69 14.34
C ILE A 238 -20.07 -10.32 13.58
N ASN A 239 -19.95 -10.82 12.35
CA ASN A 239 -19.00 -10.35 11.35
C ASN A 239 -19.76 -9.82 10.13
N LEU A 240 -19.58 -8.54 9.79
CA LEU A 240 -20.25 -7.90 8.65
C LEU A 240 -19.71 -8.39 7.29
N PHE A 241 -18.58 -9.09 7.29
CA PHE A 241 -18.03 -9.74 6.09
C PHE A 241 -18.56 -11.17 5.86
N GLY A 242 -19.62 -11.55 6.53
CA GLY A 242 -20.30 -12.82 6.35
C GLY A 242 -20.19 -13.75 7.54
N GLN A 243 -19.54 -14.93 7.37
CA GLN A 243 -19.43 -15.91 8.44
C GLN A 243 -18.58 -15.43 9.63
N PRO A 244 -18.83 -15.91 10.86
CA PRO A 244 -17.94 -15.69 11.99
C PRO A 244 -16.52 -16.18 11.69
N TRP A 245 -15.51 -15.51 12.27
CA TRP A 245 -14.14 -16.01 12.21
C TRP A 245 -13.92 -17.20 13.15
N ASP A 246 -12.87 -18.00 12.86
CA ASP A 246 -12.45 -19.08 13.73
C ASP A 246 -11.57 -18.53 14.87
N PRO A 247 -12.05 -18.55 16.13
CA PRO A 247 -11.28 -18.05 17.27
C PRO A 247 -10.04 -18.89 17.59
N ASN A 248 -9.97 -20.15 17.12
CA ASN A 248 -8.81 -21.01 17.32
C ASN A 248 -7.68 -20.69 16.33
N ASN A 249 -7.99 -20.07 15.21
CA ASN A 249 -7.03 -19.65 14.18
C ASN A 249 -6.91 -18.12 14.08
N PHE A 250 -7.07 -17.41 15.19
CA PHE A 250 -6.94 -15.98 15.27
C PHE A 250 -5.68 -15.60 16.06
N THR A 251 -4.58 -15.37 15.37
CA THR A 251 -3.25 -15.14 15.99
C THR A 251 -2.75 -13.71 15.86
N VAL A 252 -3.57 -12.82 15.28
CA VAL A 252 -3.27 -11.40 15.08
C VAL A 252 -3.96 -10.54 16.15
N GLU A 253 -3.61 -9.27 16.23
CA GLU A 253 -4.40 -8.29 17.00
C GLU A 253 -5.74 -8.01 16.28
N ASP A 254 -6.75 -7.54 17.03
CA ASP A 254 -7.99 -6.99 16.46
C ASP A 254 -8.12 -5.47 16.63
N PHE A 255 -7.19 -4.89 17.38
CA PHE A 255 -7.07 -3.45 17.61
C PHE A 255 -5.60 -3.06 17.81
N ALA A 256 -5.21 -1.91 17.24
CA ALA A 256 -3.94 -1.26 17.53
C ALA A 256 -4.09 0.27 17.50
N SER A 257 -3.28 0.97 18.31
CA SER A 257 -3.13 2.41 18.25
C SER A 257 -1.70 2.82 18.56
N GLY A 258 -1.25 3.94 17.98
CA GLY A 258 0.10 4.42 18.19
C GLY A 258 0.25 5.91 17.98
N TYR A 259 1.32 6.45 18.56
CA TYR A 259 1.76 7.83 18.42
C TYR A 259 3.17 7.86 17.83
N VAL A 260 3.32 8.55 16.71
CA VAL A 260 4.59 8.70 15.98
C VAL A 260 5.07 10.13 16.08
N LYS A 261 6.35 10.32 16.39
CA LYS A 261 7.04 11.63 16.33
C LYS A 261 8.00 11.65 15.15
N PHE A 262 8.11 12.81 14.52
CA PHE A 262 8.95 13.03 13.35
C PHE A 262 10.05 14.06 13.64
N GLU A 263 11.14 14.01 12.84
CA GLU A 263 12.33 14.86 13.00
C GLU A 263 12.01 16.36 12.83
N ASN A 264 11.05 16.70 11.98
CA ASN A 264 10.58 18.07 11.78
C ASN A 264 9.67 18.62 12.90
N GLY A 265 9.47 17.85 13.98
CA GLY A 265 8.60 18.23 15.11
C GLY A 265 7.13 17.82 14.91
N ALA A 266 6.74 17.37 13.74
CA ALA A 266 5.38 16.87 13.50
C ALA A 266 5.10 15.58 14.29
N SER A 267 3.82 15.25 14.43
CA SER A 267 3.37 14.01 15.07
C SER A 267 2.14 13.42 14.38
N LEU A 268 1.93 12.12 14.59
CA LEU A 268 0.78 11.39 14.03
C LEU A 268 0.21 10.43 15.06
N VAL A 269 -1.12 10.37 15.17
CA VAL A 269 -1.86 9.31 15.87
C VAL A 269 -2.43 8.35 14.85
N LEU A 270 -2.17 7.04 15.04
CA LEU A 270 -2.71 5.96 14.25
C LEU A 270 -3.66 5.11 15.07
N GLU A 271 -4.82 4.79 14.53
CA GLU A 271 -5.79 3.85 15.11
C GLU A 271 -6.24 2.85 14.02
N SER A 272 -6.21 1.57 14.32
CA SER A 272 -6.64 0.53 13.39
C SER A 272 -7.38 -0.60 14.10
N SER A 273 -8.49 -1.08 13.55
CA SER A 273 -9.21 -2.23 14.12
C SER A 273 -10.00 -3.03 13.09
N PHE A 274 -10.07 -4.34 13.32
CA PHE A 274 -11.07 -5.20 12.68
C PHE A 274 -12.38 -5.23 13.49
N VAL A 275 -12.28 -5.09 14.80
CA VAL A 275 -13.42 -5.16 15.72
C VAL A 275 -13.29 -4.10 16.80
N LEU A 276 -14.21 -3.15 16.82
CA LEU A 276 -14.29 -2.11 17.85
C LEU A 276 -15.76 -1.77 18.16
N ASN A 277 -16.07 -1.48 19.43
CA ASN A 277 -17.37 -0.96 19.81
C ASN A 277 -17.42 0.56 19.62
N ASN A 278 -17.70 0.98 18.39
CA ASN A 278 -17.75 2.38 17.98
C ASN A 278 -19.06 2.71 17.24
N ASP A 279 -19.27 3.97 16.95
CA ASP A 279 -20.46 4.50 16.29
C ASP A 279 -20.53 4.13 14.79
N ARG A 280 -19.39 4.22 14.06
CA ARG A 280 -19.32 3.98 12.63
C ARG A 280 -17.95 3.45 12.21
N GLU A 281 -17.85 2.86 11.03
CA GLU A 281 -16.57 2.57 10.38
C GLU A 281 -15.87 3.88 9.99
N ARG A 282 -14.54 3.88 10.02
CA ARG A 282 -13.70 5.01 9.64
C ARG A 282 -12.56 4.53 8.75
N PHE A 283 -12.36 5.21 7.68
CA PHE A 283 -11.17 5.11 6.85
C PHE A 283 -10.79 6.53 6.43
N GLU A 284 -10.23 7.27 7.39
CA GLU A 284 -10.13 8.71 7.31
C GLU A 284 -8.80 9.23 7.86
N THR A 285 -8.31 10.32 7.30
CA THR A 285 -7.16 11.05 7.84
C THR A 285 -7.48 12.53 8.00
N SER A 286 -7.00 13.12 9.08
CA SER A 286 -7.03 14.56 9.30
C SER A 286 -5.60 15.10 9.36
N LEU A 287 -5.38 16.22 8.69
CA LEU A 287 -4.10 16.94 8.72
C LEU A 287 -4.34 18.33 9.29
N TYR A 288 -3.44 18.76 10.15
CA TYR A 288 -3.49 20.07 10.81
C TYR A 288 -2.21 20.83 10.48
N GLY A 289 -2.36 21.90 9.72
CA GLY A 289 -1.28 22.78 9.31
C GLY A 289 -1.44 24.17 9.88
N THR A 290 -0.41 25.00 9.74
CA THR A 290 -0.36 26.38 10.28
C THR A 290 -1.27 27.34 9.52
N GLU A 291 -1.58 27.07 8.25
CA GLU A 291 -2.42 27.89 7.38
C GLU A 291 -3.77 27.25 7.04
N GLY A 292 -3.99 26.03 7.52
CA GLY A 292 -5.24 25.32 7.31
C GLY A 292 -5.17 23.85 7.67
N GLY A 293 -6.29 23.18 7.55
CA GLY A 293 -6.39 21.75 7.82
C GLY A 293 -7.29 21.04 6.81
N VAL A 294 -7.26 19.71 6.84
CA VAL A 294 -8.13 18.89 6.01
C VAL A 294 -8.62 17.67 6.80
N PHE A 295 -9.87 17.34 6.61
CA PHE A 295 -10.45 16.04 6.93
C PHE A 295 -10.72 15.33 5.59
N LEU A 296 -10.10 14.17 5.39
CA LEU A 296 -10.23 13.35 4.19
C LEU A 296 -10.82 11.98 4.55
N ASP A 297 -12.02 11.69 4.04
CA ASP A 297 -12.69 10.40 4.16
C ASP A 297 -12.42 9.58 2.89
N LEU A 298 -11.67 8.48 3.02
CA LEU A 298 -11.29 7.63 1.87
C LEU A 298 -12.42 6.69 1.42
N GLN A 299 -13.53 6.61 2.16
CA GLN A 299 -14.72 5.84 1.78
C GLN A 299 -15.75 6.71 1.06
N ASN A 300 -15.73 8.02 1.32
CA ASN A 300 -16.67 8.96 0.73
C ASN A 300 -16.05 10.36 0.57
N ASP A 301 -15.58 10.67 -0.63
CA ASP A 301 -14.98 11.95 -0.96
C ASP A 301 -15.88 13.15 -0.62
N ASP A 302 -17.22 12.99 -0.65
CA ASP A 302 -18.19 14.06 -0.31
C ASP A 302 -18.11 14.49 1.17
N ASN A 303 -17.55 13.65 2.05
CA ASN A 303 -17.31 14.00 3.45
C ASN A 303 -16.03 14.83 3.65
N THR A 304 -15.19 14.98 2.64
CA THR A 304 -13.94 15.73 2.74
C THR A 304 -14.22 17.19 3.06
N ARG A 305 -13.46 17.75 3.99
CA ARG A 305 -13.55 19.16 4.42
C ARG A 305 -12.18 19.80 4.46
N ILE A 306 -12.13 21.06 4.05
CA ILE A 306 -10.93 21.91 4.13
C ILE A 306 -11.28 23.07 5.07
N TYR A 307 -10.41 23.29 6.04
CA TYR A 307 -10.53 24.32 7.06
C TYR A 307 -9.48 25.40 6.82
N THR A 308 -9.91 26.64 6.63
CA THR A 308 -9.02 27.79 6.39
C THR A 308 -9.49 29.02 7.15
N GLU A 309 -8.59 29.99 7.30
CA GLU A 309 -8.92 31.34 7.73
C GLU A 309 -8.59 32.31 6.60
N GLU A 310 -9.54 33.13 6.17
CA GLU A 310 -9.35 34.12 5.12
C GLU A 310 -10.02 35.44 5.54
N ALA A 311 -9.27 36.52 5.51
CA ALA A 311 -9.74 37.87 5.89
C ALA A 311 -10.42 37.93 7.28
N GLY A 312 -9.89 37.21 8.26
CA GLY A 312 -10.42 37.15 9.63
C GLY A 312 -11.71 36.34 9.78
N THR A 313 -12.00 35.47 8.82
CA THR A 313 -13.18 34.60 8.80
C THR A 313 -12.74 33.13 8.65
N LEU A 314 -13.30 32.25 9.50
CA LEU A 314 -13.10 30.81 9.38
C LEU A 314 -14.00 30.21 8.29
N PHE A 315 -13.45 29.35 7.47
CA PHE A 315 -14.16 28.65 6.40
C PHE A 315 -14.05 27.15 6.55
N ASP A 316 -15.19 26.49 6.49
CA ASP A 316 -15.34 25.05 6.31
C ASP A 316 -15.79 24.78 4.87
N SER A 317 -14.85 24.41 4.02
CA SER A 317 -15.13 24.20 2.60
C SER A 317 -15.26 22.72 2.26
N GLN A 318 -16.23 22.40 1.42
CA GLN A 318 -16.38 21.06 0.85
C GLN A 318 -15.89 21.09 -0.60
N PRO A 319 -14.81 20.37 -0.93
CA PRO A 319 -14.37 20.25 -2.31
C PRO A 319 -15.41 19.53 -3.17
N VAL A 320 -15.52 19.92 -4.41
CA VAL A 320 -16.25 19.16 -5.43
C VAL A 320 -15.24 18.42 -6.29
N PHE A 321 -15.21 17.11 -6.16
CA PHE A 321 -14.28 16.27 -6.92
C PHE A 321 -14.89 15.82 -8.23
N LEU A 322 -14.07 15.76 -9.27
CA LEU A 322 -14.46 15.09 -10.50
C LEU A 322 -14.50 13.57 -10.27
N PRO A 323 -15.45 12.87 -10.89
CA PRO A 323 -15.48 11.41 -10.80
C PRO A 323 -14.14 10.82 -11.18
N GLY A 324 -13.57 10.04 -10.27
CA GLY A 324 -12.32 9.33 -10.49
C GLY A 324 -12.54 8.01 -11.21
N VAL A 325 -11.45 7.44 -11.71
CA VAL A 325 -11.40 6.04 -12.13
C VAL A 325 -11.03 5.16 -10.93
N ALA A 326 -11.17 3.84 -11.08
CA ALA A 326 -10.80 2.88 -10.05
C ALA A 326 -9.33 3.07 -9.62
N THR A 327 -9.08 3.20 -8.32
CA THR A 327 -7.76 3.55 -7.77
C THR A 327 -6.64 2.59 -8.20
N HIS A 328 -6.90 1.29 -8.16
CA HIS A 328 -5.95 0.27 -8.61
C HIS A 328 -5.66 0.35 -10.13
N GLU A 329 -6.66 0.68 -10.95
CA GLU A 329 -6.42 0.88 -12.39
C GLU A 329 -5.47 2.06 -12.61
N GLN A 330 -5.66 3.16 -11.88
CA GLN A 330 -4.75 4.32 -11.97
C GLN A 330 -3.36 3.99 -11.44
N GLU A 331 -3.25 3.22 -10.39
CA GLU A 331 -1.99 2.73 -9.84
C GLU A 331 -1.20 1.94 -10.89
N ILE A 332 -1.83 0.95 -11.50
CA ILE A 332 -1.21 0.10 -12.54
C ILE A 332 -0.86 0.93 -13.78
N ARG A 333 -1.75 1.85 -14.19
CA ARG A 333 -1.46 2.79 -15.28
C ARG A 333 -0.25 3.67 -14.97
N SER A 334 -0.16 4.19 -13.77
CA SER A 334 0.96 5.01 -13.30
C SER A 334 2.27 4.21 -13.31
N TYR A 335 2.24 2.96 -12.82
CA TYR A 335 3.39 2.06 -12.86
C TYR A 335 3.87 1.80 -14.29
N VAL A 336 2.97 1.39 -15.18
CA VAL A 336 3.30 1.14 -16.60
C VAL A 336 3.84 2.41 -17.27
N GLN A 337 3.20 3.56 -17.01
CA GLN A 337 3.64 4.84 -17.58
C GLN A 337 5.02 5.25 -17.05
N SER A 338 5.34 4.96 -15.78
CA SER A 338 6.67 5.24 -15.21
C SER A 338 7.79 4.46 -15.90
N ILE A 339 7.50 3.24 -16.37
CA ILE A 339 8.45 2.42 -17.15
C ILE A 339 8.60 3.02 -18.55
N ILE A 340 7.49 3.34 -19.23
CA ILE A 340 7.50 3.91 -20.58
C ILE A 340 8.28 5.23 -20.63
N ASP A 341 8.02 6.11 -19.66
CA ASP A 341 8.62 7.46 -19.61
C ASP A 341 9.98 7.51 -18.93
N ASP A 342 10.41 6.39 -18.35
CA ASP A 342 11.60 6.27 -17.48
C ASP A 342 11.59 7.28 -16.31
N LYS A 343 10.41 7.46 -15.69
CA LYS A 343 10.20 8.32 -14.52
C LYS A 343 10.16 7.52 -13.23
N ALA A 344 10.31 8.21 -12.11
CA ALA A 344 10.09 7.62 -10.79
C ALA A 344 8.66 7.07 -10.68
N VAL A 345 8.51 5.95 -9.96
CA VAL A 345 7.20 5.38 -9.63
C VAL A 345 6.48 6.24 -8.59
N ALA A 346 5.15 6.20 -8.59
CA ALA A 346 4.35 7.02 -7.68
C ALA A 346 4.39 6.53 -6.22
N VAL A 347 4.64 5.25 -6.01
CA VAL A 347 4.74 4.61 -4.69
C VAL A 347 6.04 3.81 -4.60
N PRO A 348 7.19 4.49 -4.40
CA PRO A 348 8.48 3.82 -4.30
C PRO A 348 8.53 2.83 -3.13
N GLY A 349 9.28 1.74 -3.29
CA GLY A 349 9.49 0.75 -2.25
C GLY A 349 10.01 1.34 -0.94
N GLU A 350 10.84 2.38 -1.00
CA GLU A 350 11.38 3.11 0.15
C GLU A 350 10.29 3.75 1.00
N GLN A 351 9.24 4.31 0.37
CA GLN A 351 8.13 4.91 1.11
C GLN A 351 7.27 3.83 1.77
N ALA A 352 7.00 2.72 1.10
CA ALA A 352 6.30 1.58 1.68
C ALA A 352 7.13 0.92 2.81
N LEU A 353 8.45 0.91 2.69
CA LEU A 353 9.36 0.46 3.75
C LEU A 353 9.26 1.36 4.99
N MET A 354 9.18 2.69 4.84
CA MET A 354 8.94 3.60 5.96
C MET A 354 7.64 3.25 6.70
N VAL A 355 6.57 3.00 5.97
CA VAL A 355 5.30 2.56 6.56
C VAL A 355 5.51 1.29 7.39
N SER A 356 6.09 0.23 6.81
CA SER A 356 6.33 -1.03 7.53
C SER A 356 7.25 -0.86 8.73
N THR A 357 8.26 0.00 8.65
CA THR A 357 9.18 0.29 9.77
C THR A 357 8.44 0.92 10.95
N ILE A 358 7.50 1.84 10.70
CA ILE A 358 6.67 2.44 11.75
C ILE A 358 5.72 1.40 12.36
N LEU A 359 5.12 0.52 11.53
CA LEU A 359 4.22 -0.53 12.00
C LEU A 359 4.96 -1.55 12.88
N ASP A 360 6.17 -1.98 12.49
CA ASP A 360 7.00 -2.88 13.29
C ASP A 360 7.39 -2.24 14.64
N ALA A 361 7.78 -0.96 14.63
CA ALA A 361 8.09 -0.22 15.85
C ALA A 361 6.87 -0.08 16.78
N LEU A 362 5.65 0.00 16.22
CA LEU A 362 4.43 0.00 17.02
C LEU A 362 4.21 -1.35 17.69
N TYR A 363 4.42 -2.48 16.99
CA TYR A 363 4.36 -3.80 17.59
C TYR A 363 5.44 -3.98 18.67
N GLU A 364 6.68 -3.59 18.39
CA GLU A 364 7.78 -3.66 19.38
C GLU A 364 7.46 -2.80 20.61
N SER A 365 6.92 -1.60 20.43
CA SER A 365 6.49 -0.75 21.54
C SER A 365 5.39 -1.40 22.38
N SER A 366 4.42 -2.04 21.73
CA SER A 366 3.35 -2.79 22.41
C SER A 366 3.89 -3.96 23.22
N ASP A 367 4.82 -4.73 22.64
CA ASP A 367 5.37 -5.93 23.27
C ASP A 367 6.31 -5.60 24.45
N THR A 368 7.06 -4.50 24.33
CA THR A 368 8.03 -4.09 25.37
C THR A 368 7.46 -3.11 26.39
N GLY A 369 6.32 -2.48 26.09
CA GLY A 369 5.72 -1.40 26.90
C GLY A 369 6.56 -0.11 26.92
N ARG A 370 7.43 0.10 25.92
CA ARG A 370 8.36 1.24 25.87
C ARG A 370 8.28 1.96 24.51
N GLU A 371 8.66 3.25 24.50
CA GLU A 371 8.92 4.00 23.28
C GLU A 371 10.06 3.33 22.50
N VAL A 372 9.85 3.09 21.21
CA VAL A 372 10.90 2.65 20.27
C VAL A 372 11.46 3.89 19.57
N ARG A 373 12.80 4.00 19.46
CA ARG A 373 13.51 5.09 18.78
C ARG A 373 14.28 4.54 17.58
N PHE A 374 14.24 5.28 16.47
CA PHE A 374 14.92 4.95 15.22
C PHE A 374 16.37 5.46 15.19
#